data_6c1dedcd5170ea20addb0c243d355d5f
#
_entry.id   6c1dedcd5170ea20addb0c243d355d5f
#
_cell.length_a   1.000
_cell.length_b   1.000
_cell.length_c   1.000
_cell.angle_alpha   90.00
_cell.angle_beta   90.00
_cell.angle_gamma   90.00
#
_symmetry.space_group_name_H-M   'P 1'
#
loop_
_entity.id
_entity.type
_entity.pdbx_description
1 polymer ?
#
loop_
_entity_poly.entity_id
_entity_poly.type
_entity_poly.pdbx_seq_one_letter_code
_entity_poly.pdbx_strand_id
1 'polypeptide(L)'
;MKIIRSRRFTAERPWGALDIANMRGIATRLHWTDQPYRWHINDGEEVFAVLDGRVEMRYRESGVEHSTVLETGDVFYASPGTEHVAHPLGEARILVVESAGSV
;
A
#
# COMPACT_ATOMS: atom_id res chain seq x y z
N MET A 1 8.17 -20.05 -11.13
CA MET A 1 6.87 -19.41 -11.41
C MET A 1 5.94 -19.69 -10.26
N LYS A 2 5.14 -18.71 -9.86
CA LYS A 2 4.13 -18.86 -8.78
C LYS A 2 2.89 -18.04 -9.13
N ILE A 3 1.76 -18.48 -8.63
CA ILE A 3 0.49 -17.76 -8.79
C ILE A 3 -0.01 -17.40 -7.40
N ILE A 4 -0.30 -16.13 -7.20
CA ILE A 4 -0.75 -15.62 -5.90
C ILE A 4 -2.19 -15.17 -6.06
N ARG A 5 -3.07 -15.74 -5.23
CA ARG A 5 -4.48 -15.34 -5.14
C ARG A 5 -4.58 -14.33 -4.01
N SER A 6 -4.60 -13.05 -4.32
CA SER A 6 -4.55 -11.99 -3.30
C SER A 6 -5.63 -12.12 -2.24
N ARG A 7 -6.85 -12.48 -2.63
CA ARG A 7 -7.98 -12.66 -1.68
C ARG A 7 -7.77 -13.75 -0.66
N ARG A 8 -6.84 -14.68 -0.91
CA ARG A 8 -6.56 -15.81 -0.01
C ARG A 8 -5.45 -15.52 0.98
N PHE A 9 -4.79 -14.38 0.83
CA PHE A 9 -3.73 -14.00 1.73
C PHE A 9 -4.30 -13.26 2.92
N THR A 10 -3.98 -13.73 4.12
CA THR A 10 -4.27 -13.05 5.38
C THR A 10 -3.02 -13.13 6.23
N ALA A 11 -2.57 -12.02 6.75
CA ALA A 11 -1.42 -11.97 7.63
C ALA A 11 -1.86 -12.15 9.09
N GLU A 12 -0.92 -12.52 9.94
CA GLU A 12 -1.18 -12.67 11.38
C GLU A 12 -1.30 -11.33 12.09
N ARG A 13 -0.83 -10.25 11.46
CA ARG A 13 -0.86 -8.90 12.02
C ARG A 13 -1.17 -7.88 10.92
N PRO A 14 -1.71 -6.72 11.31
CA PRO A 14 -1.94 -5.63 10.35
C PRO A 14 -0.66 -5.28 9.58
N TRP A 15 -0.81 -5.04 8.30
CA TRP A 15 0.27 -4.70 7.36
C TRP A 15 1.31 -5.80 7.17
N GLY A 16 0.99 -7.01 7.62
CA GLY A 16 1.80 -8.16 7.30
C GLY A 16 1.87 -8.37 5.78
N ALA A 17 3.01 -8.82 5.29
CA ALA A 17 3.27 -8.87 3.86
C ALA A 17 3.76 -10.25 3.40
N LEU A 18 3.40 -10.55 2.17
CA LEU A 18 3.96 -11.64 1.39
C LEU A 18 4.92 -11.03 0.37
N ASP A 19 6.19 -11.40 0.44
CA ASP A 19 7.18 -10.95 -0.54
C ASP A 19 6.94 -11.69 -1.86
N ILE A 20 6.75 -10.92 -2.92
CA ILE A 20 6.54 -11.49 -4.26
C ILE A 20 7.85 -11.49 -5.05
N ALA A 21 8.50 -10.35 -5.12
CA ALA A 21 9.73 -10.19 -5.89
C ALA A 21 10.56 -9.02 -5.39
N ASN A 22 11.86 -9.10 -5.64
CA ASN A 22 12.75 -7.96 -5.57
C ASN A 22 13.41 -7.84 -6.94
N MET A 23 13.05 -6.78 -7.66
CA MET A 23 13.51 -6.56 -9.02
C MET A 23 14.53 -5.43 -9.00
N ARG A 24 15.81 -5.80 -8.82
CA ARG A 24 16.92 -4.85 -8.79
C ARG A 24 16.73 -3.78 -7.70
N GLY A 25 16.37 -4.22 -6.49
CA GLY A 25 16.18 -3.32 -5.36
C GLY A 25 14.78 -2.73 -5.24
N ILE A 26 13.87 -3.07 -6.16
CA ILE A 26 12.47 -2.68 -6.07
C ILE A 26 11.68 -3.86 -5.54
N ALA A 27 11.08 -3.68 -4.37
CA ALA A 27 10.30 -4.72 -3.72
C ALA A 27 8.85 -4.68 -4.20
N THR A 28 8.30 -5.85 -4.49
CA THR A 28 6.88 -6.03 -4.80
C THR A 28 6.31 -6.93 -3.71
N ARG A 29 5.37 -6.41 -2.94
CA ARG A 29 4.84 -7.07 -1.76
C ARG A 29 3.31 -6.98 -1.72
N LEU A 30 2.67 -8.07 -1.30
CA LEU A 30 1.24 -8.09 -1.04
C LEU A 30 1.02 -7.92 0.45
N HIS A 31 0.32 -6.86 0.85
CA HIS A 31 -0.05 -6.62 2.24
C HIS A 31 -1.50 -7.00 2.50
N TRP A 32 -1.75 -7.51 3.68
CA TRP A 32 -3.08 -7.62 4.27
C TRP A 32 -3.15 -6.69 5.46
N THR A 33 -4.27 -5.99 5.65
CA THR A 33 -4.49 -5.18 6.84
C THR A 33 -5.97 -4.97 7.13
N ASP A 34 -6.28 -4.76 8.40
CA ASP A 34 -7.57 -4.31 8.88
C ASP A 34 -7.44 -3.06 9.76
N GLN A 35 -6.24 -2.48 9.82
CA GLN A 35 -5.92 -1.32 10.65
C GLN A 35 -5.19 -0.25 9.85
N PRO A 36 -5.32 1.04 10.24
CA PRO A 36 -4.56 2.11 9.59
C PRO A 36 -3.05 1.90 9.73
N TYR A 37 -2.32 2.39 8.74
CA TYR A 37 -0.88 2.56 8.85
C TYR A 37 -0.59 3.85 9.63
N ARG A 38 0.64 4.34 9.55
CA ARG A 38 1.03 5.63 10.14
C ARG A 38 1.31 6.64 9.04
N TRP A 39 1.21 7.92 9.36
CA TRP A 39 1.69 8.97 8.47
C TRP A 39 3.17 8.77 8.20
N HIS A 40 3.56 8.84 6.94
CA HIS A 40 4.96 8.70 6.55
C HIS A 40 5.21 9.46 5.25
N ILE A 41 6.48 9.67 4.94
CA ILE A 41 6.94 10.37 3.75
C ILE A 41 7.71 9.38 2.90
N ASN A 42 7.38 9.30 1.61
CA ASN A 42 8.13 8.45 0.70
C ASN A 42 9.54 8.99 0.50
N ASP A 43 10.53 8.13 0.63
CA ASP A 43 11.91 8.44 0.24
C ASP A 43 12.17 8.16 -1.24
N GLY A 44 11.28 7.46 -1.91
CA GLY A 44 11.29 7.19 -3.34
C GLY A 44 9.87 7.13 -3.87
N GLU A 45 9.69 6.55 -5.04
CA GLU A 45 8.36 6.34 -5.61
C GLU A 45 7.69 5.12 -4.99
N GLU A 46 6.37 5.16 -4.89
CA GLU A 46 5.57 4.03 -4.43
C GLU A 46 4.35 3.86 -5.31
N VAL A 47 4.06 2.63 -5.71
CA VAL A 47 2.79 2.25 -6.32
C VAL A 47 1.99 1.44 -5.30
N PHE A 48 0.75 1.84 -5.07
CA PHE A 48 -0.14 1.27 -4.07
C PHE A 48 -1.45 0.90 -4.79
N ALA A 49 -1.68 -0.40 -4.97
CA ALA A 49 -2.84 -0.89 -5.72
C ALA A 49 -3.75 -1.70 -4.80
N VAL A 50 -5.01 -1.29 -4.72
CA VAL A 50 -6.01 -2.02 -3.92
C VAL A 50 -6.50 -3.21 -4.73
N LEU A 51 -6.16 -4.42 -4.27
CA LEU A 51 -6.57 -5.67 -4.94
C LEU A 51 -7.85 -6.25 -4.36
N ASP A 52 -8.19 -5.90 -3.13
CA ASP A 52 -9.40 -6.36 -2.45
C ASP A 52 -9.74 -5.39 -1.32
N GLY A 53 -11.03 -5.12 -1.15
CA GLY A 53 -11.50 -4.16 -0.16
C GLY A 53 -11.42 -2.72 -0.63
N ARG A 54 -11.45 -1.80 0.32
CA ARG A 54 -11.39 -0.35 0.07
C ARG A 54 -10.46 0.30 1.08
N VAL A 55 -9.81 1.37 0.65
CA VAL A 55 -8.86 2.11 1.48
C VAL A 55 -9.11 3.60 1.32
N GLU A 56 -9.31 4.31 2.43
CA GLU A 56 -9.26 5.76 2.40
C GLU A 56 -7.79 6.18 2.48
N MET A 57 -7.29 6.77 1.41
CA MET A 57 -5.94 7.30 1.37
C MET A 57 -5.98 8.78 1.75
N ARG A 58 -5.27 9.16 2.81
CA ARG A 58 -5.09 10.55 3.19
C ARG A 58 -3.69 10.99 2.82
N TYR A 59 -3.57 12.17 2.22
CA TYR A 59 -2.29 12.67 1.76
C TYR A 59 -2.25 14.19 1.88
N ARG A 60 -1.06 14.75 1.92
CA ARG A 60 -0.86 16.19 2.00
C ARG A 60 -0.17 16.71 0.76
N GLU A 61 -0.71 17.80 0.23
CA GLU A 61 -0.11 18.56 -0.86
C GLU A 61 -0.02 20.02 -0.42
N SER A 62 1.17 20.61 -0.48
CA SER A 62 1.39 21.99 -0.07
C SER A 62 0.83 22.29 1.33
N GLY A 63 0.98 21.34 2.25
CA GLY A 63 0.51 21.47 3.62
C GLY A 63 -1.00 21.29 3.83
N VAL A 64 -1.74 20.99 2.75
CA VAL A 64 -3.19 20.77 2.82
C VAL A 64 -3.47 19.28 2.79
N GLU A 65 -4.27 18.81 3.74
CA GLU A 65 -4.68 17.41 3.81
C GLU A 65 -5.85 17.16 2.87
N HIS A 66 -5.73 16.09 2.10
CA HIS A 66 -6.76 15.58 1.21
C HIS A 66 -7.05 14.13 1.56
N SER A 67 -8.21 13.64 1.15
CA SER A 67 -8.48 12.20 1.22
C SER A 67 -9.26 11.75 0.00
N THR A 68 -9.07 10.49 -0.36
CA THR A 68 -9.83 9.84 -1.40
C THR A 68 -10.02 8.37 -1.05
N VAL A 69 -11.17 7.81 -1.41
CA VAL A 69 -11.42 6.39 -1.22
C VAL A 69 -10.96 5.64 -2.46
N LEU A 70 -10.04 4.71 -2.27
CA LEU A 70 -9.59 3.81 -3.32
C LEU A 70 -10.44 2.55 -3.28
N GLU A 71 -11.11 2.27 -4.37
CA GLU A 71 -11.89 1.04 -4.54
C GLU A 71 -10.98 -0.07 -5.05
N THR A 72 -11.45 -1.30 -4.99
CA THR A 72 -10.72 -2.43 -5.58
C THR A 72 -10.43 -2.15 -7.06
N GLY A 73 -9.15 -2.26 -7.42
CA GLY A 73 -8.67 -1.95 -8.78
C GLY A 73 -8.07 -0.55 -8.92
N ASP A 74 -8.27 0.33 -7.94
CA ASP A 74 -7.68 1.66 -7.98
C ASP A 74 -6.21 1.63 -7.59
N VAL A 75 -5.44 2.53 -8.17
CA VAL A 75 -4.00 2.65 -7.95
C VAL A 75 -3.68 4.07 -7.47
N PHE A 76 -2.95 4.14 -6.37
CA PHE A 76 -2.39 5.40 -5.86
C PHE A 76 -0.89 5.41 -6.15
N TYR A 77 -0.44 6.44 -6.87
CA TYR A 77 0.97 6.66 -7.10
C TYR A 77 1.46 7.76 -6.16
N ALA A 78 2.44 7.44 -5.32
CA ALA A 78 3.07 8.40 -4.44
C ALA A 78 4.44 8.77 -5.01
N SER A 79 4.60 10.04 -5.42
CA SER A 79 5.88 10.59 -5.84
C SER A 79 6.82 10.72 -4.64
N PRO A 80 8.14 10.84 -4.86
CA PRO A 80 9.06 11.08 -3.75
C PRO A 80 8.62 12.27 -2.90
N GLY A 81 8.66 12.13 -1.58
CA GLY A 81 8.28 13.19 -0.66
C GLY A 81 6.77 13.31 -0.37
N THR A 82 5.94 12.46 -0.94
CA THR A 82 4.50 12.46 -0.64
C THR A 82 4.25 12.01 0.79
N GLU A 83 3.60 12.86 1.59
CA GLU A 83 3.12 12.49 2.91
C GLU A 83 1.76 11.81 2.76
N HIS A 84 1.61 10.61 3.30
CA HIS A 84 0.36 9.90 3.20
C HIS A 84 0.17 8.86 4.30
N VAL A 85 -1.08 8.44 4.48
CA VAL A 85 -1.47 7.36 5.38
C VAL A 85 -2.67 6.63 4.82
N ALA A 86 -2.62 5.30 4.86
CA ALA A 86 -3.69 4.45 4.38
C ALA A 86 -4.60 4.02 5.54
N HIS A 87 -5.91 4.21 5.38
CA HIS A 87 -6.94 3.79 6.33
C HIS A 87 -7.85 2.77 5.66
N PRO A 88 -7.68 1.46 5.92
CA PRO A 88 -8.58 0.47 5.34
C PRO A 88 -9.99 0.63 5.89
N LEU A 89 -10.97 0.39 5.04
CA LEU A 89 -12.38 0.36 5.42
C LEU A 89 -12.81 -1.10 5.55
N GLY A 90 -12.47 -1.71 6.68
CA GLY A 90 -12.53 -3.14 6.88
C GLY A 90 -11.22 -3.82 6.49
N GLU A 91 -11.27 -5.07 6.06
CA GLU A 91 -10.07 -5.75 5.54
C GLU A 91 -9.73 -5.26 4.15
N ALA A 92 -8.46 -5.15 3.87
CA ALA A 92 -7.96 -4.81 2.55
C ALA A 92 -6.69 -5.61 2.21
N ARG A 93 -6.50 -5.84 0.92
CA ARG A 93 -5.29 -6.45 0.37
C ARG A 93 -4.73 -5.52 -0.69
N ILE A 94 -3.46 -5.21 -0.53
CA ILE A 94 -2.84 -4.12 -1.27
C ILE A 94 -1.51 -4.60 -1.83
N LEU A 95 -1.31 -4.37 -3.13
CA LEU A 95 -0.02 -4.58 -3.75
C LEU A 95 0.79 -3.29 -3.65
N VAL A 96 1.96 -3.37 -3.07
CA VAL A 96 2.86 -2.23 -2.91
C VAL A 96 4.16 -2.51 -3.66
N VAL A 97 4.55 -1.57 -4.51
CA VAL A 97 5.81 -1.60 -5.26
C VAL A 97 6.61 -0.38 -4.86
N GLU A 98 7.77 -0.58 -4.26
CA GLU A 98 8.61 0.49 -3.76
C GLU A 98 10.05 0.03 -3.57
N SER A 99 10.96 0.96 -3.33
CA SER A 99 12.35 0.61 -3.01
C SER A 99 12.39 -0.32 -1.80
N ALA A 100 13.20 -1.34 -1.88
CA ALA A 100 13.39 -2.28 -0.77
C ALA A 100 13.89 -1.53 0.47
N GLY A 101 13.29 -1.82 1.64
CA GLY A 101 13.62 -1.14 2.87
C GLY A 101 12.86 0.15 3.13
N SER A 102 12.00 0.58 2.22
CA SER A 102 11.10 1.72 2.46
C SER A 102 10.07 1.39 3.55
N VAL A 103 9.62 2.42 4.25
CA VAL A 103 8.68 2.28 5.37
C VAL A 103 7.34 2.94 5.08
#